data_560cd7f1166e2c6700f275c694dc857b
#
_entry.id   560cd7f1166e2c6700f275c694dc857b
#
_cell.length_a   1.000
_cell.length_b   1.000
_cell.length_c   1.000
_cell.angle_alpha   90.00
_cell.angle_beta   90.00
_cell.angle_gamma   90.00
#
_symmetry.space_group_name_H-M   'P 1'
#
loop_
_entity.id
_entity.type
_entity.pdbx_description
1 polymer ?
#
loop_
_entity_poly.entity_id
_entity_poly.type
_entity_poly.pdbx_seq_one_letter_code
_entity_poly.pdbx_strand_id
1 'polypeptide(L)'
;YLNSTDCEIFKIDYNNKNSSKQNSSAFDGVDFAVHLVGSIAPSRKETFASLHQDMTKIWVENCKAAKINKAVLVTALGTSEQSPSAYHKTKRESEKILQNSGLNHAILRPSLLIGHQVSKRHSKLVKRLLEMIATRPKVPLIHGGENKIQPLFIKDMAECIIESFKKDLDKPVDLAGPEILTLAKLVDKLSTLLDKRAKIAAINPQLGLAIASFLSIVQDVPILSKDQVILAQMDNIATKETNGIKMLLGHTGTPLDQSIKSYQDTELIKELKAKV
;
A
#
# COMPACT_ATOMS: atom_id res chain seq x y z
N TYR A 1 3.19 -17.35 -4.78
CA TYR A 1 4.04 -18.54 -4.78
C TYR A 1 5.23 -18.30 -5.70
N LEU A 2 6.21 -17.56 -5.22
CA LEU A 2 7.54 -17.63 -5.81
C LEU A 2 8.23 -18.77 -5.06
N ASN A 3 8.24 -19.98 -5.64
CA ASN A 3 9.16 -21.00 -5.22
C ASN A 3 10.56 -20.43 -5.45
N SER A 4 11.46 -20.63 -4.52
CA SER A 4 12.85 -20.19 -4.62
C SER A 4 13.58 -20.71 -5.88
N THR A 5 12.98 -21.64 -6.59
CA THR A 5 13.46 -22.19 -7.88
C THR A 5 13.05 -21.34 -9.10
N ASP A 6 12.04 -20.46 -8.98
CA ASP A 6 11.48 -19.73 -10.13
C ASP A 6 11.90 -18.26 -10.15
N CYS A 7 12.63 -17.78 -9.13
CA CYS A 7 13.03 -16.39 -9.02
C CYS A 7 14.41 -16.24 -8.41
N GLU A 8 15.23 -15.40 -9.01
CA GLU A 8 16.45 -14.91 -8.41
C GLU A 8 16.14 -13.80 -7.40
N ILE A 9 16.78 -13.86 -6.23
CA ILE A 9 16.60 -12.88 -5.16
C ILE A 9 17.90 -12.10 -4.99
N PHE A 10 17.85 -10.80 -5.30
CA PHE A 10 18.94 -9.86 -5.07
C PHE A 10 18.66 -9.01 -3.83
N LYS A 11 19.64 -8.93 -2.92
CA LYS A 11 19.58 -8.02 -1.78
C LYS A 11 20.18 -6.68 -2.18
N ILE A 12 19.34 -5.65 -2.25
CA ILE A 12 19.74 -4.29 -2.61
C ILE A 12 19.79 -3.43 -1.36
N ASP A 13 20.95 -2.81 -1.09
CA ASP A 13 21.11 -1.80 -0.04
C ASP A 13 21.07 -0.40 -0.67
N TYR A 14 19.92 0.24 -0.60
CA TYR A 14 19.72 1.61 -1.12
C TYR A 14 20.45 2.69 -0.31
N ASN A 15 20.95 2.41 0.89
CA ASN A 15 21.73 3.35 1.70
C ASN A 15 23.19 3.43 1.25
N ASN A 16 23.65 2.47 0.47
CA ASN A 16 25.00 2.47 -0.08
C ASN A 16 25.06 3.35 -1.34
N LYS A 17 25.80 4.45 -1.31
CA LYS A 17 25.98 5.38 -2.45
C LYS A 17 26.56 4.70 -3.71
N ASN A 18 27.19 3.54 -3.57
CA ASN A 18 27.68 2.71 -4.69
C ASN A 18 26.66 1.66 -5.16
N SER A 19 25.45 1.66 -4.61
CA SER A 19 24.42 0.66 -4.90
C SER A 19 23.96 0.67 -6.37
N SER A 20 24.03 1.81 -7.06
CA SER A 20 23.71 1.87 -8.49
C SER A 20 24.57 0.95 -9.33
N LYS A 21 25.87 0.79 -9.02
CA LYS A 21 26.77 -0.14 -9.71
C LYS A 21 26.61 -1.59 -9.27
N GLN A 22 26.33 -1.83 -7.97
CA GLN A 22 26.13 -3.19 -7.44
C GLN A 22 24.77 -3.78 -7.83
N ASN A 23 23.79 -2.94 -8.18
CA ASN A 23 22.43 -3.37 -8.51
C ASN A 23 22.23 -3.62 -10.01
N SER A 24 23.19 -3.28 -10.86
CA SER A 24 23.06 -3.44 -12.32
C SER A 24 22.76 -4.89 -12.71
N SER A 25 23.40 -5.86 -12.07
CA SER A 25 23.20 -7.28 -12.36
C SER A 25 21.78 -7.79 -12.09
N ALA A 26 21.04 -7.16 -11.18
CA ALA A 26 19.64 -7.51 -10.92
C ALA A 26 18.69 -7.08 -12.06
N PHE A 27 19.17 -6.27 -12.99
CA PHE A 27 18.42 -5.78 -14.14
C PHE A 27 18.89 -6.39 -15.47
N ASP A 28 19.92 -7.25 -15.45
CA ASP A 28 20.49 -7.85 -16.66
C ASP A 28 19.47 -8.82 -17.30
N GLY A 29 19.14 -8.60 -18.57
CA GLY A 29 18.18 -9.42 -19.31
C GLY A 29 16.72 -9.24 -18.90
N VAL A 30 16.39 -8.20 -18.12
CA VAL A 30 15.02 -7.89 -17.68
C VAL A 30 14.34 -6.97 -18.69
N ASP A 31 13.16 -7.33 -19.16
CA ASP A 31 12.34 -6.50 -20.06
C ASP A 31 11.46 -5.51 -19.33
N PHE A 32 10.93 -5.88 -18.15
CA PHE A 32 9.94 -5.13 -17.39
C PHE A 32 10.38 -4.96 -15.94
N ALA A 33 10.17 -3.78 -15.38
CA ALA A 33 10.50 -3.49 -14.00
C ALA A 33 9.32 -2.90 -13.25
N VAL A 34 9.12 -3.34 -11.99
CA VAL A 34 8.07 -2.82 -11.10
C VAL A 34 8.69 -2.27 -9.83
N HIS A 35 8.34 -1.03 -9.48
CA HIS A 35 8.75 -0.41 -8.22
C HIS A 35 7.59 -0.41 -7.21
N LEU A 36 7.73 -1.24 -6.17
CA LEU A 36 6.75 -1.38 -5.10
C LEU A 36 7.23 -0.80 -3.76
N VAL A 37 8.43 -0.21 -3.74
CA VAL A 37 9.04 0.27 -2.50
C VAL A 37 8.30 1.48 -1.95
N GLY A 38 8.09 1.47 -0.65
CA GLY A 38 7.49 2.59 0.07
C GLY A 38 7.07 2.20 1.48
N SER A 39 6.89 3.21 2.32
CA SER A 39 6.39 3.06 3.67
C SER A 39 5.37 4.14 3.99
N ILE A 40 4.33 3.79 4.74
CA ILE A 40 3.34 4.72 5.27
C ILE A 40 3.76 5.32 6.64
N ALA A 41 4.83 4.81 7.22
CA ALA A 41 5.41 5.30 8.47
C ALA A 41 6.93 5.40 8.30
N PRO A 42 7.49 6.61 8.29
CA PRO A 42 8.94 6.80 8.28
C PRO A 42 9.53 6.39 9.63
N SER A 43 10.82 6.07 9.64
CA SER A 43 11.62 5.95 10.85
C SER A 43 12.43 7.23 11.06
N ARG A 44 13.20 7.31 12.16
CA ARG A 44 14.15 8.41 12.35
C ARG A 44 15.30 8.38 11.33
N LYS A 45 15.63 7.20 10.84
CA LYS A 45 16.73 6.99 9.88
C LYS A 45 16.27 7.11 8.42
N GLU A 46 15.00 6.79 8.16
CA GLU A 46 14.42 6.73 6.81
C GLU A 46 13.21 7.66 6.72
N THR A 47 13.38 8.76 6.02
CA THR A 47 12.31 9.74 5.78
C THR A 47 11.39 9.28 4.63
N PHE A 48 10.22 9.89 4.50
CA PHE A 48 9.39 9.67 3.32
C PHE A 48 10.12 10.05 2.01
N ALA A 49 10.95 11.10 2.03
CA ALA A 49 11.73 11.51 0.86
C ALA A 49 12.74 10.44 0.47
N SER A 50 13.52 9.93 1.42
CA SER A 50 14.51 8.88 1.13
C SER A 50 13.85 7.59 0.63
N LEU A 51 12.74 7.16 1.26
CA LEU A 51 12.04 5.93 0.90
C LEU A 51 11.27 6.03 -0.42
N HIS A 52 10.78 7.21 -0.80
CA HIS A 52 9.97 7.35 -2.00
C HIS A 52 10.78 7.97 -3.14
N GLN A 53 11.37 9.15 -2.93
CA GLN A 53 12.03 9.90 -4.01
C GLN A 53 13.41 9.32 -4.35
N ASP A 54 14.29 9.14 -3.37
CA ASP A 54 15.66 8.72 -3.64
C ASP A 54 15.71 7.28 -4.15
N MET A 55 14.92 6.38 -3.57
CA MET A 55 14.81 5.01 -4.09
C MET A 55 14.23 4.95 -5.51
N THR A 56 13.24 5.82 -5.82
CA THR A 56 12.71 5.91 -7.18
C THR A 56 13.75 6.44 -8.17
N LYS A 57 14.57 7.43 -7.79
CA LYS A 57 15.68 7.91 -8.64
C LYS A 57 16.65 6.80 -8.98
N ILE A 58 17.14 6.08 -7.97
CA ILE A 58 18.08 4.96 -8.15
C ILE A 58 17.47 3.88 -9.05
N TRP A 59 16.20 3.53 -8.82
CA TRP A 59 15.51 2.54 -9.63
C TRP A 59 15.36 2.99 -11.09
N VAL A 60 15.00 4.24 -11.35
CA VAL A 60 14.89 4.82 -12.70
C VAL A 60 16.24 4.80 -13.41
N GLU A 61 17.33 5.16 -12.73
CA GLU A 61 18.69 5.11 -13.29
C GLU A 61 19.07 3.69 -13.71
N ASN A 62 18.79 2.68 -12.88
CA ASN A 62 19.03 1.29 -13.21
C ASN A 62 18.15 0.82 -14.41
N CYS A 63 16.88 1.20 -14.44
CA CYS A 63 15.99 0.90 -15.57
C CYS A 63 16.52 1.48 -16.89
N LYS A 64 17.04 2.71 -16.88
CA LYS A 64 17.67 3.34 -18.06
C LYS A 64 18.93 2.60 -18.51
N ALA A 65 19.80 2.30 -17.55
CA ALA A 65 21.06 1.60 -17.86
C ALA A 65 20.81 0.21 -18.47
N ALA A 66 19.80 -0.51 -17.98
CA ALA A 66 19.39 -1.82 -18.47
C ALA A 66 18.49 -1.78 -19.72
N LYS A 67 18.11 -0.57 -20.19
CA LYS A 67 17.19 -0.37 -21.32
C LYS A 67 15.85 -1.14 -21.17
N ILE A 68 15.26 -1.07 -19.98
CA ILE A 68 13.98 -1.71 -19.68
C ILE A 68 12.91 -1.26 -20.68
N ASN A 69 12.16 -2.20 -21.24
CA ASN A 69 11.10 -1.93 -22.22
C ASN A 69 9.94 -1.14 -21.62
N LYS A 70 9.56 -1.46 -20.37
CA LYS A 70 8.53 -0.71 -19.63
C LYS A 70 8.73 -0.75 -18.12
N ALA A 71 8.58 0.40 -17.49
CA ALA A 71 8.73 0.62 -16.06
C ALA A 71 7.36 0.90 -15.39
N VAL A 72 6.98 0.17 -14.34
CA VAL A 72 5.73 0.36 -13.62
C VAL A 72 6.02 0.85 -12.20
N LEU A 73 5.47 2.01 -11.85
CA LEU A 73 5.56 2.57 -10.49
C LEU A 73 4.22 2.43 -9.78
N VAL A 74 4.23 1.83 -8.60
CA VAL A 74 3.05 1.77 -7.73
C VAL A 74 3.16 2.84 -6.65
N THR A 75 2.19 3.76 -6.63
CA THR A 75 2.10 4.83 -5.64
C THR A 75 0.91 4.62 -4.71
N ALA A 76 -0.05 5.51 -4.65
CA ALA A 76 -1.27 5.35 -3.85
C ALA A 76 -2.40 6.24 -4.36
N LEU A 77 -3.62 5.80 -4.22
CA LEU A 77 -4.81 6.63 -4.43
C LEU A 77 -4.78 7.84 -3.48
N GLY A 78 -5.07 9.03 -4.02
CA GLY A 78 -4.96 10.30 -3.30
C GLY A 78 -3.58 10.98 -3.41
N THR A 79 -2.63 10.39 -4.14
CA THR A 79 -1.33 11.01 -4.45
C THR A 79 -1.52 12.33 -5.17
N SER A 80 -1.09 13.44 -4.54
CA SER A 80 -1.26 14.81 -5.04
C SER A 80 -0.27 15.77 -4.36
N GLU A 81 0.08 16.85 -5.05
CA GLU A 81 0.87 17.95 -4.47
C GLU A 81 0.09 18.73 -3.40
N GLN A 82 -1.23 18.84 -3.58
CA GLN A 82 -2.14 19.55 -2.68
C GLN A 82 -2.57 18.71 -1.47
N SER A 83 -2.23 17.41 -1.42
CA SER A 83 -2.58 16.57 -0.28
C SER A 83 -2.01 17.13 1.03
N PRO A 84 -2.75 17.12 2.15
CA PRO A 84 -2.19 17.45 3.46
C PRO A 84 -1.19 16.39 3.95
N SER A 85 -1.19 15.19 3.39
CA SER A 85 -0.34 14.06 3.74
C SER A 85 1.05 14.17 3.10
N ALA A 86 2.10 14.10 3.92
CA ALA A 86 3.48 14.05 3.46
C ALA A 86 3.75 12.77 2.65
N TYR A 87 3.11 11.66 3.01
CA TYR A 87 3.16 10.41 2.24
C TYR A 87 2.68 10.62 0.80
N HIS A 88 1.51 11.22 0.60
CA HIS A 88 0.97 11.47 -0.74
C HIS A 88 1.84 12.46 -1.53
N LYS A 89 2.34 13.53 -0.89
CA LYS A 89 3.25 14.49 -1.55
C LYS A 89 4.53 13.83 -2.05
N THR A 90 5.17 13.01 -1.20
CA THR A 90 6.42 12.35 -1.60
C THR A 90 6.20 11.25 -2.64
N LYS A 91 5.04 10.57 -2.62
CA LYS A 91 4.63 9.67 -3.72
C LYS A 91 4.42 10.44 -5.03
N ARG A 92 3.85 11.66 -4.98
CA ARG A 92 3.72 12.50 -6.18
C ARG A 92 5.08 12.90 -6.77
N GLU A 93 6.05 13.21 -5.93
CA GLU A 93 7.41 13.49 -6.41
C GLU A 93 8.04 12.25 -7.08
N SER A 94 7.79 11.04 -6.55
CA SER A 94 8.21 9.79 -7.21
C SER A 94 7.59 9.65 -8.62
N GLU A 95 6.31 9.99 -8.76
CA GLU A 95 5.64 9.97 -10.07
C GLU A 95 6.31 10.94 -11.05
N LYS A 96 6.61 12.19 -10.60
CA LYS A 96 7.31 13.17 -11.44
C LYS A 96 8.70 12.68 -11.88
N ILE A 97 9.45 12.02 -10.99
CA ILE A 97 10.75 11.44 -11.31
C ILE A 97 10.63 10.45 -12.47
N LEU A 98 9.65 9.54 -12.42
CA LEU A 98 9.43 8.58 -13.49
C LEU A 98 8.90 9.25 -14.76
N GLN A 99 7.91 10.15 -14.65
CA GLN A 99 7.34 10.88 -15.79
C GLN A 99 8.40 11.67 -16.57
N ASN A 100 9.36 12.29 -15.88
CA ASN A 100 10.45 13.06 -16.47
C ASN A 100 11.64 12.19 -16.92
N SER A 101 11.57 10.89 -16.73
CA SER A 101 12.69 9.98 -17.00
C SER A 101 12.94 9.70 -18.47
N GLY A 102 11.93 9.84 -19.33
CA GLY A 102 11.94 9.41 -20.73
C GLY A 102 11.74 7.90 -20.93
N LEU A 103 11.53 7.12 -19.85
CA LEU A 103 11.19 5.70 -19.96
C LEU A 103 9.74 5.53 -20.40
N ASN A 104 9.46 4.48 -21.20
CA ASN A 104 8.10 3.99 -21.34
C ASN A 104 7.62 3.50 -19.97
N HIS A 105 6.49 4.02 -19.48
CA HIS A 105 6.10 3.77 -18.09
C HIS A 105 4.59 3.70 -17.88
N ALA A 106 4.21 3.12 -16.74
CA ALA A 106 2.87 3.19 -16.19
C ALA A 106 2.94 3.56 -14.70
N ILE A 107 1.96 4.32 -14.23
CA ILE A 107 1.81 4.69 -12.82
C ILE A 107 0.47 4.20 -12.32
N LEU A 108 0.49 3.33 -11.31
CA LEU A 108 -0.69 2.73 -10.71
C LEU A 108 -0.88 3.25 -9.28
N ARG A 109 -2.07 3.73 -8.98
CA ARG A 109 -2.45 4.32 -7.69
C ARG A 109 -3.49 3.46 -7.00
N PRO A 110 -3.10 2.36 -6.33
CA PRO A 110 -4.07 1.54 -5.61
C PRO A 110 -4.66 2.26 -4.39
N SER A 111 -5.91 1.96 -4.11
CA SER A 111 -6.55 2.21 -2.82
C SER A 111 -6.01 1.25 -1.75
N LEU A 112 -6.67 1.18 -0.59
CA LEU A 112 -6.32 0.24 0.47
C LEU A 112 -6.31 -1.20 -0.04
N LEU A 113 -5.14 -1.83 -0.05
CA LEU A 113 -5.00 -3.23 -0.43
C LEU A 113 -5.46 -4.16 0.68
N ILE A 114 -6.30 -5.13 0.32
CA ILE A 114 -6.85 -6.15 1.21
C ILE A 114 -6.70 -7.53 0.58
N GLY A 115 -6.66 -8.56 1.42
CA GLY A 115 -6.56 -9.95 1.02
C GLY A 115 -5.33 -10.63 1.60
N HIS A 116 -5.41 -11.97 1.72
CA HIS A 116 -4.29 -12.76 2.17
C HIS A 116 -3.21 -12.79 1.10
N GLN A 117 -2.02 -12.47 1.53
CA GLN A 117 -0.81 -12.62 0.73
C GLN A 117 -0.15 -13.96 1.03
N VAL A 118 0.54 -14.46 0.04
CA VAL A 118 1.32 -15.67 0.18
C VAL A 118 2.38 -15.50 1.28
N SER A 119 2.58 -16.54 2.07
CA SER A 119 3.48 -16.57 3.22
C SER A 119 3.00 -15.77 4.45
N LYS A 120 3.92 -15.43 5.34
CA LYS A 120 3.61 -14.73 6.62
C LYS A 120 3.36 -13.22 6.48
N ARG A 121 3.30 -12.67 5.26
CA ARG A 121 3.08 -11.24 5.04
C ARG A 121 1.60 -10.94 4.90
N HIS A 122 1.10 -10.04 5.72
CA HIS A 122 -0.28 -9.54 5.70
C HIS A 122 -0.29 -8.03 5.47
N SER A 123 -1.40 -7.48 4.97
CA SER A 123 -1.63 -6.04 5.02
C SER A 123 -1.45 -5.56 6.47
N LYS A 124 -0.51 -4.64 6.69
CA LYS A 124 -0.18 -4.14 8.04
C LYS A 124 -1.42 -3.57 8.75
N LEU A 125 -2.28 -2.86 7.99
CA LEU A 125 -3.52 -2.31 8.56
C LEU A 125 -4.49 -3.43 8.95
N VAL A 126 -4.77 -4.36 8.05
CA VAL A 126 -5.73 -5.46 8.31
C VAL A 126 -5.26 -6.34 9.47
N LYS A 127 -3.98 -6.71 9.48
CA LYS A 127 -3.39 -7.46 10.60
C LYS A 127 -3.59 -6.73 11.93
N ARG A 128 -3.26 -5.42 11.97
CA ARG A 128 -3.42 -4.60 13.17
C ARG A 128 -4.88 -4.47 13.62
N LEU A 129 -5.82 -4.32 12.68
CA LEU A 129 -7.25 -4.29 13.00
C LEU A 129 -7.70 -5.63 13.60
N LEU A 130 -7.33 -6.75 13.00
CA LEU A 130 -7.64 -8.10 13.51
C LEU A 130 -7.04 -8.33 14.91
N GLU A 131 -5.79 -7.95 15.15
CA GLU A 131 -5.14 -8.01 16.46
C GLU A 131 -5.91 -7.18 17.52
N MET A 132 -6.33 -5.96 17.17
CA MET A 132 -7.13 -5.12 18.07
C MET A 132 -8.52 -5.71 18.32
N ILE A 133 -9.18 -6.27 17.33
CA ILE A 133 -10.46 -6.96 17.47
C ILE A 133 -10.32 -8.14 18.43
N ALA A 134 -9.27 -8.95 18.26
CA ALA A 134 -9.03 -10.12 19.11
C ALA A 134 -8.77 -9.75 20.58
N THR A 135 -7.92 -8.74 20.81
CA THR A 135 -7.31 -8.50 22.14
C THR A 135 -7.91 -7.34 22.93
N ARG A 136 -8.74 -6.48 22.30
CA ARG A 136 -9.25 -5.27 22.96
C ARG A 136 -10.77 -5.28 23.10
N PRO A 137 -11.33 -4.69 24.17
CA PRO A 137 -12.77 -4.55 24.32
C PRO A 137 -13.39 -3.56 23.33
N LYS A 138 -12.60 -2.62 22.83
CA LYS A 138 -12.98 -1.63 21.79
C LYS A 138 -11.81 -1.38 20.84
N VAL A 139 -12.10 -1.24 19.56
CA VAL A 139 -11.13 -0.86 18.51
C VAL A 139 -11.06 0.66 18.41
N PRO A 140 -9.93 1.30 18.76
CA PRO A 140 -9.79 2.74 18.63
C PRO A 140 -9.62 3.14 17.16
N LEU A 141 -10.49 3.99 16.65
CA LEU A 141 -10.42 4.56 15.30
C LEU A 141 -10.46 6.07 15.35
N ILE A 142 -9.60 6.73 14.60
CA ILE A 142 -9.63 8.18 14.40
C ILE A 142 -10.98 8.55 13.80
N HIS A 143 -11.64 9.55 14.37
CA HIS A 143 -12.98 10.01 13.95
C HIS A 143 -14.00 8.86 13.83
N GLY A 144 -13.91 7.84 14.69
CA GLY A 144 -14.80 6.68 14.65
C GLY A 144 -14.66 5.78 13.41
N GLY A 145 -13.70 6.06 12.52
CA GLY A 145 -13.55 5.34 11.26
C GLY A 145 -14.63 5.65 10.23
N GLU A 146 -15.17 6.87 10.23
CA GLU A 146 -16.25 7.31 9.31
C GLU A 146 -15.74 7.63 7.89
N ASN A 147 -14.42 7.82 7.71
CA ASN A 147 -13.82 8.00 6.40
C ASN A 147 -14.14 6.83 5.47
N LYS A 148 -14.46 7.15 4.23
CA LYS A 148 -14.80 6.16 3.20
C LYS A 148 -13.53 5.56 2.61
N ILE A 149 -13.59 4.27 2.39
CA ILE A 149 -12.53 3.49 1.74
C ILE A 149 -13.13 2.63 0.64
N GLN A 150 -12.34 2.29 -0.35
CA GLN A 150 -12.75 1.44 -1.46
C GLN A 150 -11.69 0.34 -1.65
N PRO A 151 -11.68 -0.71 -0.79
CA PRO A 151 -10.61 -1.69 -0.74
C PRO A 151 -10.43 -2.44 -2.06
N LEU A 152 -9.20 -2.61 -2.47
CA LEU A 152 -8.79 -3.36 -3.66
C LEU A 152 -8.18 -4.70 -3.25
N PHE A 153 -8.61 -5.78 -3.89
CA PHE A 153 -8.03 -7.10 -3.64
C PHE A 153 -6.60 -7.19 -4.18
N ILE A 154 -5.71 -7.75 -3.38
CA ILE A 154 -4.28 -7.81 -3.72
C ILE A 154 -3.99 -8.59 -5.01
N LYS A 155 -4.79 -9.60 -5.34
CA LYS A 155 -4.65 -10.34 -6.60
C LYS A 155 -5.04 -9.49 -7.79
N ASP A 156 -6.15 -8.73 -7.70
CA ASP A 156 -6.55 -7.79 -8.75
C ASP A 156 -5.45 -6.75 -8.99
N MET A 157 -4.79 -6.26 -7.91
CA MET A 157 -3.65 -5.35 -8.06
C MET A 157 -2.49 -6.01 -8.81
N ALA A 158 -2.17 -7.27 -8.51
CA ALA A 158 -1.11 -7.99 -9.22
C ALA A 158 -1.44 -8.17 -10.71
N GLU A 159 -2.69 -8.51 -11.02
CA GLU A 159 -3.17 -8.62 -12.40
C GLU A 159 -3.14 -7.26 -13.12
N CYS A 160 -3.54 -6.16 -12.45
CA CYS A 160 -3.41 -4.81 -13.00
C CYS A 160 -1.96 -4.43 -13.33
N ILE A 161 -0.99 -4.84 -12.52
CA ILE A 161 0.43 -4.64 -12.81
C ILE A 161 0.81 -5.37 -14.11
N ILE A 162 0.43 -6.64 -14.24
CA ILE A 162 0.72 -7.46 -15.43
C ILE A 162 0.07 -6.85 -16.67
N GLU A 163 -1.20 -6.48 -16.60
CA GLU A 163 -1.92 -5.88 -17.72
C GLU A 163 -1.38 -4.48 -18.09
N SER A 164 -0.83 -3.75 -17.13
CA SER A 164 -0.23 -2.43 -17.40
C SER A 164 1.03 -2.51 -18.27
N PHE A 165 1.71 -3.64 -18.35
CA PHE A 165 2.82 -3.82 -19.29
C PHE A 165 2.37 -3.87 -20.75
N LYS A 166 1.14 -4.31 -21.00
CA LYS A 166 0.57 -4.53 -22.34
C LYS A 166 -0.16 -3.29 -22.90
N LYS A 167 -0.38 -2.27 -22.08
CA LYS A 167 -1.22 -1.09 -22.43
C LYS A 167 -0.41 0.20 -22.28
N ASP A 168 -0.57 1.11 -23.23
CA ASP A 168 -0.02 2.45 -23.10
C ASP A 168 -0.94 3.28 -22.20
N LEU A 169 -0.38 3.79 -21.11
CA LEU A 169 -1.08 4.53 -20.08
C LEU A 169 -0.47 5.93 -19.96
N ASP A 170 -1.10 6.91 -20.60
CA ASP A 170 -0.58 8.29 -20.66
C ASP A 170 -0.67 9.05 -19.33
N LYS A 171 -1.50 8.56 -18.41
CA LYS A 171 -1.75 9.19 -17.11
C LYS A 171 -1.70 8.18 -15.97
N PRO A 172 -1.41 8.61 -14.74
CA PRO A 172 -1.59 7.76 -13.56
C PRO A 172 -3.01 7.20 -13.47
N VAL A 173 -3.12 5.92 -13.17
CA VAL A 173 -4.39 5.18 -13.11
C VAL A 173 -4.73 4.85 -11.66
N ASP A 174 -5.85 5.36 -11.18
CA ASP A 174 -6.39 5.01 -9.88
C ASP A 174 -6.99 3.59 -9.93
N LEU A 175 -6.73 2.78 -8.91
CA LEU A 175 -7.21 1.41 -8.82
C LEU A 175 -7.92 1.19 -7.50
N ALA A 176 -9.22 0.89 -7.56
CA ALA A 176 -10.03 0.65 -6.37
C ALA A 176 -11.04 -0.46 -6.63
N GLY A 177 -11.37 -1.23 -5.60
CA GLY A 177 -12.31 -2.34 -5.69
C GLY A 177 -13.76 -1.88 -5.96
N PRO A 178 -14.70 -2.83 -6.03
CA PRO A 178 -16.07 -2.53 -6.44
C PRO A 178 -16.92 -1.85 -5.35
N GLU A 179 -16.52 -1.95 -4.08
CA GLU A 179 -17.36 -1.54 -2.95
C GLU A 179 -16.75 -0.37 -2.18
N ILE A 180 -17.61 0.63 -1.88
CA ILE A 180 -17.27 1.75 -0.98
C ILE A 180 -17.93 1.50 0.37
N LEU A 181 -17.15 1.60 1.45
CA LEU A 181 -17.64 1.48 2.82
C LEU A 181 -16.81 2.37 3.76
N THR A 182 -17.26 2.51 5.01
CA THR A 182 -16.45 3.18 6.03
C THR A 182 -15.41 2.23 6.62
N LEU A 183 -14.31 2.77 7.18
CA LEU A 183 -13.33 1.96 7.91
C LEU A 183 -14.00 1.21 9.09
N ALA A 184 -14.99 1.84 9.74
CA ALA A 184 -15.79 1.20 10.77
C ALA A 184 -16.52 -0.05 10.27
N LYS A 185 -17.13 0.01 9.09
CA LYS A 185 -17.78 -1.16 8.47
C LYS A 185 -16.76 -2.23 8.06
N LEU A 186 -15.55 -1.85 7.64
CA LEU A 186 -14.49 -2.83 7.39
C LEU A 186 -14.12 -3.58 8.68
N VAL A 187 -13.99 -2.87 9.81
CA VAL A 187 -13.74 -3.50 11.12
C VAL A 187 -14.86 -4.49 11.48
N ASP A 188 -16.12 -4.13 11.26
CA ASP A 188 -17.25 -5.01 11.51
C ASP A 188 -17.18 -6.28 10.63
N LYS A 189 -16.95 -6.13 9.32
CA LYS A 189 -16.73 -7.27 8.42
C LYS A 189 -15.53 -8.15 8.81
N LEU A 190 -14.40 -7.57 9.21
CA LEU A 190 -13.24 -8.32 9.68
C LEU A 190 -13.50 -9.07 10.99
N SER A 191 -14.37 -8.54 11.85
CA SER A 191 -14.71 -9.17 13.13
C SER A 191 -15.40 -10.52 12.96
N THR A 192 -16.09 -10.74 11.84
CA THR A 192 -16.72 -12.05 11.54
C THR A 192 -15.70 -13.18 11.36
N LEU A 193 -14.47 -12.88 10.94
CA LEU A 193 -13.38 -13.86 10.84
C LEU A 193 -12.98 -14.44 12.20
N LEU A 194 -13.25 -13.71 13.29
CA LEU A 194 -12.90 -14.07 14.66
C LEU A 194 -14.13 -14.46 15.48
N ASP A 195 -15.29 -14.65 14.85
CA ASP A 195 -16.57 -14.96 15.50
C ASP A 195 -16.90 -13.97 16.64
N LYS A 196 -16.50 -12.70 16.47
CA LYS A 196 -16.61 -11.63 17.48
C LYS A 196 -17.31 -10.41 16.89
N ARG A 197 -18.00 -9.66 17.74
CA ARG A 197 -18.55 -8.34 17.36
C ARG A 197 -17.64 -7.23 17.90
N ALA A 198 -16.99 -6.52 17.00
CA ALA A 198 -16.12 -5.41 17.38
C ALA A 198 -16.95 -4.19 17.84
N LYS A 199 -16.54 -3.59 18.96
CA LYS A 199 -17.01 -2.26 19.39
C LYS A 199 -15.97 -1.24 19.00
N ILE A 200 -16.40 -0.06 18.52
CA ILE A 200 -15.51 1.02 18.13
C ILE A 200 -15.44 2.07 19.24
N ALA A 201 -14.23 2.57 19.49
CA ALA A 201 -13.99 3.77 20.29
C ALA A 201 -13.54 4.88 19.35
N ALA A 202 -14.34 5.93 19.21
CA ALA A 202 -13.97 7.10 18.41
C ALA A 202 -12.87 7.90 19.12
N ILE A 203 -11.76 8.13 18.42
CA ILE A 203 -10.65 8.98 18.88
C ILE A 203 -10.76 10.33 18.19
N ASN A 204 -10.79 11.40 18.97
CA ASN A 204 -10.73 12.75 18.43
C ASN A 204 -9.42 12.93 17.63
N PRO A 205 -9.45 13.47 16.39
CA PRO A 205 -8.25 13.66 15.57
C PRO A 205 -7.15 14.48 16.24
N GLN A 206 -7.50 15.51 17.01
CA GLN A 206 -6.52 16.34 17.73
C GLN A 206 -5.80 15.52 18.82
N LEU A 207 -6.54 14.69 19.55
CA LEU A 207 -5.96 13.75 20.51
C LEU A 207 -5.06 12.72 19.77
N GLY A 208 -5.50 12.22 18.63
CA GLY A 208 -4.71 11.34 17.77
C GLY A 208 -3.38 11.97 17.35
N LEU A 209 -3.39 13.25 16.96
CA LEU A 209 -2.18 14.01 16.62
C LEU A 209 -1.26 14.21 17.82
N ALA A 210 -1.79 14.48 19.01
CA ALA A 210 -1.01 14.60 20.23
C ALA A 210 -0.31 13.27 20.58
N ILE A 211 -1.05 12.16 20.54
CA ILE A 211 -0.50 10.82 20.76
C ILE A 211 0.58 10.49 19.71
N ALA A 212 0.32 10.75 18.43
CA ALA A 212 1.29 10.51 17.37
C ALA A 212 2.58 11.34 17.53
N SER A 213 2.45 12.60 18.00
CA SER A 213 3.58 13.48 18.31
C SER A 213 4.44 12.90 19.44
N PHE A 214 3.81 12.45 20.52
CA PHE A 214 4.53 11.83 21.64
C PHE A 214 5.22 10.52 21.20
N LEU A 215 4.50 9.65 20.47
CA LEU A 215 5.06 8.39 19.98
C LEU A 215 6.27 8.60 19.06
N SER A 216 6.30 9.66 18.26
CA SER A 216 7.45 9.98 17.40
C SER A 216 8.72 10.36 18.18
N ILE A 217 8.59 10.74 19.46
CA ILE A 217 9.71 11.04 20.33
C ILE A 217 10.27 9.76 20.96
N VAL A 218 9.40 8.82 21.32
CA VAL A 218 9.81 7.63 22.12
C VAL A 218 10.04 6.38 21.26
N GLN A 219 9.53 6.33 20.04
CA GLN A 219 9.64 5.17 19.14
C GLN A 219 10.38 5.55 17.85
N ASP A 220 11.29 4.69 17.39
CA ASP A 220 11.97 4.87 16.12
C ASP A 220 10.98 4.76 14.94
N VAL A 221 10.16 3.71 14.93
CA VAL A 221 9.02 3.58 14.03
C VAL A 221 7.73 3.66 14.86
N PRO A 222 7.05 4.80 14.88
CA PRO A 222 5.87 4.96 15.72
C PRO A 222 4.72 4.06 15.24
N ILE A 223 4.02 3.43 16.20
CA ILE A 223 2.82 2.63 15.90
C ILE A 223 1.67 3.47 15.33
N LEU A 224 1.68 4.78 15.57
CA LEU A 224 0.79 5.77 14.98
C LEU A 224 1.59 7.01 14.62
N SER A 225 1.69 7.36 13.34
CA SER A 225 2.34 8.59 12.87
C SER A 225 1.33 9.72 12.69
N LYS A 226 1.78 10.98 12.70
CA LYS A 226 0.93 12.14 12.38
C LYS A 226 0.28 12.00 11.02
N ASP A 227 1.03 11.52 10.03
CA ASP A 227 0.53 11.34 8.67
C ASP A 227 -0.58 10.28 8.60
N GLN A 228 -0.47 9.20 9.37
CA GLN A 228 -1.55 8.21 9.49
C GLN A 228 -2.82 8.78 10.11
N VAL A 229 -2.71 9.73 11.06
CA VAL A 229 -3.89 10.44 11.60
C VAL A 229 -4.53 11.34 10.56
N ILE A 230 -3.73 12.01 9.72
CA ILE A 230 -4.22 12.82 8.60
C ILE A 230 -4.94 11.93 7.58
N LEU A 231 -4.30 10.84 7.14
CA LEU A 231 -4.86 9.90 6.18
C LEU A 231 -6.17 9.25 6.68
N ALA A 232 -6.27 8.98 7.97
CA ALA A 232 -7.49 8.41 8.57
C ALA A 232 -8.69 9.37 8.57
N GLN A 233 -8.52 10.64 8.24
CA GLN A 233 -9.58 11.62 8.07
C GLN A 233 -9.93 11.88 6.61
N MET A 234 -9.22 11.29 5.68
CA MET A 234 -9.42 11.45 4.24
C MET A 234 -10.16 10.24 3.67
N ASP A 235 -11.04 10.50 2.73
CA ASP A 235 -11.63 9.43 1.93
C ASP A 235 -10.58 8.83 0.98
N ASN A 236 -10.57 7.51 0.88
CA ASN A 236 -9.70 6.76 -0.03
C ASN A 236 -10.56 6.01 -1.05
N ILE A 237 -11.18 6.78 -1.94
CA ILE A 237 -12.10 6.31 -2.98
C ILE A 237 -11.69 6.87 -4.34
N ALA A 238 -11.80 6.07 -5.38
CA ALA A 238 -11.65 6.51 -6.76
C ALA A 238 -12.98 7.02 -7.30
N THR A 239 -12.95 7.98 -8.23
CA THR A 239 -14.15 8.34 -8.98
C THR A 239 -14.43 7.27 -10.05
N LYS A 240 -15.66 7.26 -10.61
CA LYS A 240 -15.99 6.31 -11.70
C LYS A 240 -15.12 6.55 -12.93
N GLU A 241 -14.74 7.80 -13.16
CA GLU A 241 -13.94 8.23 -14.31
C GLU A 241 -12.47 7.88 -14.15
N THR A 242 -11.95 7.89 -12.93
CA THR A 242 -10.53 7.66 -12.65
C THR A 242 -10.21 6.20 -12.33
N ASN A 243 -11.21 5.40 -11.91
CA ASN A 243 -10.99 3.99 -11.56
C ASN A 243 -10.74 3.13 -12.81
N GLY A 244 -9.48 2.82 -13.04
CA GLY A 244 -9.03 2.07 -14.22
C GLY A 244 -9.11 0.55 -14.11
N ILE A 245 -9.66 -0.01 -13.02
CA ILE A 245 -9.67 -1.47 -12.84
C ILE A 245 -10.41 -2.18 -14.00
N LYS A 246 -11.57 -1.67 -14.40
CA LYS A 246 -12.32 -2.24 -15.52
C LYS A 246 -11.60 -2.11 -16.86
N MET A 247 -10.86 -1.02 -17.06
CA MET A 247 -10.04 -0.81 -18.25
C MET A 247 -8.89 -1.82 -18.33
N LEU A 248 -8.28 -2.16 -17.20
CA LEU A 248 -7.16 -3.10 -17.16
C LEU A 248 -7.64 -4.55 -17.18
N LEU A 249 -8.61 -4.92 -16.36
CA LEU A 249 -9.02 -6.31 -16.14
C LEU A 249 -10.27 -6.76 -16.89
N GLY A 250 -11.04 -5.84 -17.49
CA GLY A 250 -12.31 -6.15 -18.13
C GLY A 250 -13.50 -6.34 -17.16
N HIS A 251 -13.27 -6.32 -15.86
CA HIS A 251 -14.29 -6.44 -14.80
C HIS A 251 -14.08 -5.41 -13.69
N THR A 252 -15.03 -5.29 -12.77
CA THR A 252 -15.03 -4.27 -11.71
C THR A 252 -14.17 -4.63 -10.49
N GLY A 253 -13.45 -5.74 -10.53
CA GLY A 253 -12.65 -6.26 -9.42
C GLY A 253 -13.38 -7.28 -8.55
N THR A 254 -12.65 -7.90 -7.65
CA THR A 254 -13.13 -8.94 -6.74
C THR A 254 -13.97 -8.32 -5.61
N PRO A 255 -15.18 -8.87 -5.31
CA PRO A 255 -16.01 -8.42 -4.19
C PRO A 255 -15.26 -8.48 -2.84
N LEU A 256 -15.55 -7.50 -1.97
CA LEU A 256 -14.87 -7.34 -0.68
C LEU A 256 -15.01 -8.58 0.21
N ASP A 257 -16.19 -9.21 0.25
CA ASP A 257 -16.40 -10.40 1.08
C ASP A 257 -15.54 -11.58 0.63
N GLN A 258 -15.30 -11.72 -0.66
CA GLN A 258 -14.37 -12.73 -1.19
C GLN A 258 -12.92 -12.40 -0.81
N SER A 259 -12.55 -11.12 -0.86
CA SER A 259 -11.22 -10.65 -0.42
C SER A 259 -10.99 -10.92 1.08
N ILE A 260 -12.02 -10.70 1.91
CA ILE A 260 -11.98 -10.99 3.35
C ILE A 260 -11.90 -12.51 3.62
N LYS A 261 -12.68 -13.31 2.90
CA LYS A 261 -12.62 -14.79 3.03
C LYS A 261 -11.23 -15.35 2.78
N SER A 262 -10.39 -14.68 2.00
CA SER A 262 -9.01 -15.13 1.77
C SER A 262 -8.15 -15.22 3.05
N TYR A 263 -8.57 -14.59 4.15
CA TYR A 263 -7.89 -14.71 5.45
C TYR A 263 -8.35 -15.92 6.27
N GLN A 264 -9.50 -16.52 5.98
CA GLN A 264 -10.24 -17.43 6.89
C GLN A 264 -9.38 -18.58 7.43
N ASP A 265 -8.58 -19.23 6.60
CA ASP A 265 -7.79 -20.42 6.95
C ASP A 265 -6.32 -20.11 7.24
N THR A 266 -5.98 -18.82 7.41
CA THR A 266 -4.60 -18.40 7.66
C THR A 266 -4.17 -18.69 9.10
N GLU A 267 -2.87 -18.91 9.30
CA GLU A 267 -2.27 -19.04 10.63
C GLU A 267 -2.58 -17.82 11.51
N LEU A 268 -2.60 -16.62 10.93
CA LEU A 268 -2.97 -15.40 11.64
C LEU A 268 -4.35 -15.51 12.29
N ILE A 269 -5.37 -15.99 11.56
CA ILE A 269 -6.73 -16.12 12.10
C ILE A 269 -6.79 -17.21 13.15
N LYS A 270 -6.12 -18.35 12.96
CA LYS A 270 -6.04 -19.43 13.95
C LYS A 270 -5.43 -18.95 15.27
N GLU A 271 -4.28 -18.24 15.19
CA GLU A 271 -3.62 -17.64 16.36
C GLU A 271 -4.50 -16.61 17.09
N LEU A 272 -5.24 -15.79 16.32
CA LEU A 272 -6.09 -14.75 16.90
C LEU A 272 -7.37 -15.32 17.51
N LYS A 273 -7.97 -16.35 16.93
CA LYS A 273 -9.12 -17.06 17.53
C LYS A 273 -8.78 -17.66 18.89
N ALA A 274 -7.56 -18.14 19.08
CA ALA A 274 -7.09 -18.63 20.37
C ALA A 274 -6.97 -17.55 21.47
N LYS A 275 -7.05 -16.26 21.11
CA LYS A 275 -6.96 -15.10 22.03
C LYS A 275 -8.32 -14.43 22.30
N VAL A 276 -9.38 -14.86 21.62
CA VAL A 276 -10.74 -14.32 21.77
C VAL A 276 -11.48 -15.04 22.89
#